data_07cc7a33f839fbed38fa7ea4c09ed9e2
#
_entry.id   07cc7a33f839fbed38fa7ea4c09ed9e2
#
_cell.length_a   1.000
_cell.length_b   1.000
_cell.length_c   1.000
_cell.angle_alpha   90.00
_cell.angle_beta   90.00
_cell.angle_gamma   90.00
#
_symmetry.space_group_name_H-M   'P 1'
#
loop_
_entity.id
_entity.type
_entity.pdbx_description
1 polymer ?
#
loop_
_entity_poly.entity_id
_entity_poly.type
_entity_poly.pdbx_seq_one_letter_code
_entity_poly.pdbx_strand_id
1 'polypeptide(L)'
;MAARRKKKAAPKSDASNDNLPSRRRGGRPAWQGHLRLSLVSCPVALINATTRSNDISFHLINPDTNNRIRMIPTDPDSGPVERSDLVKGYEVSKDEYVIVTDEELDEVKLETTRTLDIERFVDAATIDRLYWNDPYFLVPDDESGIEAYSVIRDAMANSERIALGRVVMHTRERLMAIEPRGKGLVAYTLRMHDEVRDPEQACRDISDTKPDKKMIKIAEKIIDQKEGP
;
A
#
# COMPACT_ATOMS: atom_id res chain seq x y z
N MET A 1 57.51 -22.11 47.82
CA MET A 1 56.95 -22.60 46.56
C MET A 1 55.51 -23.02 46.82
N ALA A 2 54.50 -22.23 46.45
CA ALA A 2 53.09 -22.45 46.68
C ALA A 2 52.39 -22.72 45.38
N ALA A 3 51.90 -23.92 45.16
CA ALA A 3 51.20 -24.35 43.95
C ALA A 3 49.78 -23.85 43.89
N ARG A 4 49.47 -23.05 42.88
CA ARG A 4 48.18 -22.43 42.61
C ARG A 4 47.28 -23.50 41.93
N ARG A 5 46.28 -24.01 42.65
CA ARG A 5 45.22 -24.91 42.11
C ARG A 5 44.29 -24.11 41.20
N LYS A 6 44.22 -24.45 39.89
CA LYS A 6 43.19 -23.99 38.95
C LYS A 6 41.85 -24.66 39.25
N LYS A 7 40.82 -23.88 39.59
CA LYS A 7 39.45 -24.34 39.65
C LYS A 7 38.91 -24.52 38.23
N LYS A 8 38.48 -25.74 37.92
CA LYS A 8 37.78 -26.14 36.69
C LYS A 8 36.36 -25.59 36.76
N ALA A 9 35.98 -24.71 35.87
CA ALA A 9 34.60 -24.25 35.72
C ALA A 9 33.77 -25.34 35.04
N ALA A 10 32.54 -25.56 35.53
CA ALA A 10 31.56 -26.47 34.95
C ALA A 10 30.96 -25.88 33.66
N PRO A 11 30.56 -26.72 32.69
CA PRO A 11 29.96 -26.24 31.48
C PRO A 11 28.54 -25.72 31.75
N LYS A 12 28.26 -24.47 31.34
CA LYS A 12 26.90 -23.92 31.27
C LYS A 12 26.17 -24.60 30.15
N SER A 13 25.06 -25.23 30.45
CA SER A 13 24.09 -25.76 29.47
C SER A 13 23.46 -24.56 28.76
N ASP A 14 23.89 -24.28 27.55
CA ASP A 14 23.17 -23.43 26.61
C ASP A 14 21.93 -24.18 26.13
N ALA A 15 20.81 -23.92 26.80
CA ALA A 15 19.51 -24.17 26.19
C ALA A 15 19.23 -23.00 25.25
N SER A 16 19.74 -23.10 24.04
CA SER A 16 19.35 -22.23 22.92
C SER A 16 17.91 -22.53 22.59
N ASN A 17 17.04 -21.66 23.05
CA ASN A 17 15.63 -21.62 22.68
C ASN A 17 15.54 -20.96 21.27
N ASP A 18 16.05 -21.66 20.24
CA ASP A 18 15.98 -21.25 18.84
C ASP A 18 14.66 -21.70 18.23
N ASN A 19 13.57 -21.09 18.69
CA ASN A 19 12.29 -21.17 17.96
C ASN A 19 11.57 -19.82 18.00
N LEU A 20 12.28 -18.75 17.65
CA LEU A 20 11.61 -17.54 17.16
C LEU A 20 11.35 -17.75 15.67
N PRO A 21 10.10 -17.63 15.20
CA PRO A 21 9.82 -17.67 13.78
C PRO A 21 10.62 -16.57 13.09
N SER A 22 11.41 -16.96 12.10
CA SER A 22 12.24 -16.08 11.29
C SER A 22 11.44 -14.87 10.86
N ARG A 23 11.89 -13.66 11.25
CA ARG A 23 11.37 -12.39 10.74
C ARG A 23 11.18 -12.51 9.24
N ARG A 24 9.92 -12.39 8.79
CA ARG A 24 9.51 -12.53 7.40
C ARG A 24 10.43 -11.70 6.49
N ARG A 25 10.90 -12.31 5.42
CA ARG A 25 11.67 -11.66 4.34
C ARG A 25 10.87 -10.63 3.52
N GLY A 26 9.70 -10.21 3.99
CA GLY A 26 8.91 -9.10 3.45
C GLY A 26 9.19 -7.86 4.28
N GLY A 27 9.35 -6.70 3.63
CA GLY A 27 9.61 -5.42 4.28
C GLY A 27 8.60 -5.10 5.40
N ARG A 28 8.80 -3.96 6.06
CA ARG A 28 7.87 -3.49 7.11
C ARG A 28 6.45 -3.43 6.55
N PRO A 29 5.43 -4.04 7.20
CA PRO A 29 4.06 -3.99 6.72
C PRO A 29 3.55 -2.55 6.67
N ALA A 30 2.79 -2.24 5.61
CA ALA A 30 2.13 -0.95 5.47
C ALA A 30 0.97 -0.79 6.48
N TRP A 31 0.35 -1.91 6.86
CA TRP A 31 -0.72 -1.96 7.84
C TRP A 31 -0.79 -3.34 8.49
N GLN A 32 -1.22 -3.40 9.74
CA GLN A 32 -1.47 -4.62 10.50
C GLN A 32 -2.78 -4.52 11.24
N GLY A 33 -3.54 -5.61 11.25
CA GLY A 33 -4.85 -5.69 11.92
C GLY A 33 -5.53 -7.03 11.69
N HIS A 34 -6.85 -7.04 11.62
CA HIS A 34 -7.64 -8.24 11.45
C HIS A 34 -8.45 -8.19 10.15
N LEU A 35 -8.40 -9.26 9.37
CA LEU A 35 -9.37 -9.50 8.31
C LEU A 35 -10.62 -10.10 8.93
N ARG A 36 -11.78 -9.49 8.70
CA ARG A 36 -13.05 -9.94 9.26
C ARG A 36 -14.05 -10.26 8.15
N LEU A 37 -14.61 -11.44 8.23
CA LEU A 37 -15.74 -11.88 7.41
C LEU A 37 -16.84 -12.36 8.37
N SER A 38 -17.80 -11.51 8.66
CA SER A 38 -18.86 -11.81 9.64
C SER A 38 -18.27 -12.20 11.00
N LEU A 39 -18.44 -13.44 11.41
CA LEU A 39 -17.96 -13.99 12.70
C LEU A 39 -16.54 -14.53 12.63
N VAL A 40 -15.99 -14.68 11.43
CA VAL A 40 -14.61 -15.17 11.24
C VAL A 40 -13.66 -14.00 11.20
N SER A 41 -12.65 -14.03 12.05
CA SER A 41 -11.62 -12.99 12.11
C SER A 41 -10.24 -13.61 12.23
N CYS A 42 -9.26 -13.10 11.51
CA CYS A 42 -7.87 -13.55 11.60
C CYS A 42 -6.90 -12.38 11.56
N PRO A 43 -5.79 -12.44 12.31
CA PRO A 43 -4.74 -11.43 12.26
C PRO A 43 -4.02 -11.48 10.92
N VAL A 44 -3.87 -10.30 10.29
CA VAL A 44 -3.27 -10.15 8.96
C VAL A 44 -2.40 -8.90 8.88
N ALA A 45 -1.49 -8.91 7.91
CA ALA A 45 -0.67 -7.77 7.55
C ALA A 45 -0.77 -7.48 6.06
N LEU A 46 -0.80 -6.19 5.69
CA LEU A 46 -0.67 -5.71 4.32
C LEU A 46 0.80 -5.37 4.06
N ILE A 47 1.37 -6.02 3.06
CA ILE A 47 2.75 -5.78 2.61
C ILE A 47 2.67 -5.22 1.20
N ASN A 48 3.38 -4.12 0.91
CA ASN A 48 3.43 -3.57 -0.44
C ASN A 48 3.83 -4.65 -1.44
N ALA A 49 3.03 -4.86 -2.48
CA ALA A 49 3.36 -5.81 -3.54
C ALA A 49 4.36 -5.24 -4.56
N THR A 50 4.55 -3.91 -4.54
CA THR A 50 5.52 -3.20 -5.37
C THR A 50 6.71 -2.75 -4.54
N THR A 51 7.88 -2.64 -5.16
CA THR A 51 9.10 -2.13 -4.54
C THR A 51 9.64 -0.95 -5.35
N ARG A 52 10.15 0.03 -4.65
CA ARG A 52 10.90 1.16 -5.24
C ARG A 52 12.41 1.01 -5.08
N SER A 53 12.89 -0.20 -4.79
CA SER A 53 14.32 -0.45 -4.57
C SER A 53 15.20 -0.13 -5.79
N ASN A 54 14.60 -0.09 -6.98
CA ASN A 54 15.28 0.22 -8.23
C ASN A 54 15.15 1.69 -8.65
N ASP A 55 14.44 2.51 -7.85
CA ASP A 55 14.32 3.94 -8.14
C ASP A 55 15.67 4.62 -7.87
N ILE A 56 16.20 5.26 -8.88
CA ILE A 56 17.44 6.04 -8.75
C ILE A 56 17.08 7.37 -8.09
N SER A 57 17.61 7.60 -6.89
CA SER A 57 17.44 8.88 -6.18
C SER A 57 18.69 9.74 -6.31
N PHE A 58 18.51 10.99 -6.70
CA PHE A 58 19.58 11.98 -6.77
C PHE A 58 19.51 12.96 -5.61
N HIS A 59 20.66 13.38 -5.12
CA HIS A 59 20.77 14.44 -4.14
C HIS A 59 21.36 15.69 -4.79
N LEU A 60 20.87 16.85 -4.41
CA LEU A 60 21.48 18.12 -4.83
C LEU A 60 22.82 18.29 -4.10
N ILE A 61 23.88 18.51 -4.86
CA ILE A 61 25.24 18.66 -4.36
C ILE A 61 25.79 19.98 -4.91
N ASN A 62 26.48 20.76 -4.05
CA ASN A 62 27.25 21.92 -4.51
C ASN A 62 28.52 21.43 -5.22
N PRO A 63 28.73 21.76 -6.50
CA PRO A 63 29.88 21.27 -7.27
C PRO A 63 31.23 21.75 -6.71
N ASP A 64 31.28 22.92 -6.11
CA ASP A 64 32.53 23.52 -5.59
C ASP A 64 33.00 22.88 -4.27
N THR A 65 32.04 22.53 -3.40
CA THR A 65 32.32 21.99 -2.06
C THR A 65 32.08 20.52 -1.93
N ASN A 66 31.41 19.90 -2.91
CA ASN A 66 30.98 18.51 -2.91
C ASN A 66 30.04 18.14 -1.74
N ASN A 67 29.40 19.13 -1.11
CA ASN A 67 28.49 18.96 0.00
C ASN A 67 27.05 18.82 -0.49
N ARG A 68 26.28 17.94 0.20
CA ARG A 68 24.85 17.84 -0.01
C ARG A 68 24.13 19.11 0.44
N ILE A 69 23.30 19.67 -0.45
CA ILE A 69 22.47 20.85 -0.16
C ILE A 69 21.38 20.49 0.85
N ARG A 70 21.16 21.34 1.84
CA ARG A 70 20.03 21.33 2.77
C ARG A 70 19.03 22.40 2.33
N MET A 71 17.77 22.03 2.28
CA MET A 71 16.68 22.99 2.04
C MET A 71 16.20 23.53 3.40
N ILE A 72 16.24 24.84 3.54
CA ILE A 72 15.74 25.56 4.72
C ILE A 72 14.48 26.30 4.28
N PRO A 73 13.32 26.13 4.96
CA PRO A 73 12.15 26.95 4.71
C PRO A 73 12.51 28.41 4.91
N THR A 74 12.06 29.25 3.99
CA THR A 74 12.38 30.69 4.05
C THR A 74 11.11 31.46 3.78
N ASP A 75 10.75 32.32 4.70
CA ASP A 75 9.68 33.30 4.52
C ASP A 75 10.23 34.52 3.76
N PRO A 76 9.49 35.09 2.79
CA PRO A 76 9.95 36.22 1.98
C PRO A 76 10.31 37.47 2.78
N ASP A 77 9.63 37.68 3.92
CA ASP A 77 9.75 38.92 4.71
C ASP A 77 10.70 38.73 5.93
N SER A 78 10.60 37.55 6.62
CA SER A 78 11.34 37.30 7.86
C SER A 78 12.61 36.46 7.66
N GLY A 79 12.81 35.85 6.49
CA GLY A 79 13.97 35.02 6.19
C GLY A 79 13.80 33.56 6.62
N PRO A 80 14.92 32.84 6.97
CA PRO A 80 14.85 31.42 7.35
C PRO A 80 13.99 31.17 8.58
N VAL A 81 13.11 30.15 8.49
CA VAL A 81 12.16 29.78 9.54
C VAL A 81 12.39 28.33 9.96
N GLU A 82 12.32 28.04 11.26
CA GLU A 82 12.39 26.66 11.73
C GLU A 82 11.11 25.88 11.38
N ARG A 83 11.28 24.61 11.02
CA ARG A 83 10.14 23.75 10.65
C ARG A 83 9.11 23.59 11.76
N SER A 84 9.54 23.65 13.02
CA SER A 84 8.69 23.61 14.21
C SER A 84 7.71 24.77 14.32
N ASP A 85 8.05 25.89 13.71
CA ASP A 85 7.28 27.15 13.80
C ASP A 85 6.30 27.29 12.62
N LEU A 86 6.34 26.34 11.67
CA LEU A 86 5.44 26.33 10.53
C LEU A 86 4.12 25.68 10.89
N VAL A 87 3.03 26.33 10.54
CA VAL A 87 1.67 25.81 10.62
C VAL A 87 1.15 25.45 9.23
N LYS A 88 0.09 24.65 9.16
CA LYS A 88 -0.55 24.31 7.89
C LYS A 88 -1.61 25.35 7.55
N GLY A 89 -1.63 25.79 6.31
CA GLY A 89 -2.65 26.68 5.77
C GLY A 89 -3.43 25.99 4.65
N TYR A 90 -4.75 26.10 4.69
CA TYR A 90 -5.63 25.71 3.58
C TYR A 90 -5.99 26.94 2.76
N GLU A 91 -5.65 26.97 1.47
CA GLU A 91 -5.97 28.08 0.57
C GLU A 91 -7.44 28.02 0.20
N VAL A 92 -8.22 29.00 0.66
CA VAL A 92 -9.66 29.15 0.39
C VAL A 92 -9.91 30.00 -0.85
N SER A 93 -9.05 30.98 -1.12
CA SER A 93 -8.99 31.78 -2.33
C SER A 93 -7.56 32.19 -2.57
N LYS A 94 -7.28 32.76 -3.75
CA LYS A 94 -5.91 33.14 -4.13
C LYS A 94 -5.26 34.01 -3.05
N ASP A 95 -4.15 33.53 -2.49
CA ASP A 95 -3.34 34.17 -1.46
C ASP A 95 -4.07 34.36 -0.10
N GLU A 96 -5.24 33.71 0.12
CA GLU A 96 -5.98 33.73 1.37
C GLU A 96 -6.00 32.34 2.02
N TYR A 97 -5.44 32.22 3.22
CA TYR A 97 -5.23 30.95 3.90
C TYR A 97 -5.96 30.90 5.24
N VAL A 98 -6.62 29.79 5.50
CA VAL A 98 -7.10 29.43 6.83
C VAL A 98 -6.05 28.55 7.49
N ILE A 99 -5.56 28.98 8.66
CA ILE A 99 -4.60 28.19 9.44
C ILE A 99 -5.33 26.99 10.03
N VAL A 100 -4.73 25.81 9.88
CA VAL A 100 -5.23 24.55 10.45
C VAL A 100 -4.16 24.00 11.39
N THR A 101 -4.50 23.89 12.66
CA THR A 101 -3.57 23.37 13.68
C THR A 101 -3.45 21.84 13.61
N ASP A 102 -2.39 21.30 14.22
CA ASP A 102 -2.23 19.85 14.29
C ASP A 102 -3.30 19.22 15.19
N GLU A 103 -3.77 19.92 16.21
CA GLU A 103 -4.86 19.50 17.08
C GLU A 103 -6.17 19.38 16.33
N GLU A 104 -6.55 20.37 15.52
CA GLU A 104 -7.76 20.32 14.68
C GLU A 104 -7.70 19.18 13.65
N LEU A 105 -6.49 18.90 13.09
CA LEU A 105 -6.30 17.77 12.21
C LEU A 105 -6.40 16.43 12.96
N ASP A 106 -5.97 16.37 14.22
CA ASP A 106 -6.07 15.17 15.04
C ASP A 106 -7.51 14.87 15.44
N GLU A 107 -8.34 15.88 15.69
CA GLU A 107 -9.77 15.72 15.98
C GLU A 107 -10.56 15.11 14.82
N VAL A 108 -10.20 15.41 13.57
CA VAL A 108 -10.87 14.85 12.38
C VAL A 108 -10.23 13.56 11.87
N LYS A 109 -9.14 13.11 12.46
CA LYS A 109 -8.53 11.83 12.11
C LYS A 109 -9.47 10.69 12.44
N LEU A 110 -9.79 9.90 11.43
CA LEU A 110 -10.49 8.64 11.65
C LEU A 110 -9.64 7.77 12.57
N GLU A 111 -10.25 7.30 13.66
CA GLU A 111 -9.62 6.27 14.49
C GLU A 111 -9.21 5.11 13.59
N THR A 112 -7.95 4.73 13.65
CA THR A 112 -7.45 3.61 12.85
C THR A 112 -8.12 2.34 13.36
N THR A 113 -9.21 1.96 12.71
CA THR A 113 -9.80 0.64 12.94
C THR A 113 -8.78 -0.38 12.45
N ARG A 114 -8.23 -1.18 13.36
CA ARG A 114 -7.31 -2.26 13.00
C ARG A 114 -8.08 -3.46 12.44
N THR A 115 -9.10 -3.18 11.62
CA THR A 115 -9.95 -4.20 11.03
C THR A 115 -10.18 -3.86 9.56
N LEU A 116 -9.95 -4.84 8.70
CA LEU A 116 -10.35 -4.86 7.30
C LEU A 116 -11.63 -5.70 7.23
N ASP A 117 -12.76 -5.01 7.16
CA ASP A 117 -14.08 -5.63 7.12
C ASP A 117 -14.46 -5.97 5.68
N ILE A 118 -14.80 -7.25 5.43
CA ILE A 118 -15.39 -7.66 4.15
C ILE A 118 -16.90 -7.36 4.21
N GLU A 119 -17.35 -6.42 3.38
CA GLU A 119 -18.73 -5.96 3.31
C GLU A 119 -19.55 -6.74 2.28
N ARG A 120 -18.94 -7.11 1.15
CA ARG A 120 -19.64 -7.77 0.04
C ARG A 120 -18.67 -8.51 -0.88
N PHE A 121 -19.24 -9.38 -1.71
CA PHE A 121 -18.52 -10.07 -2.78
C PHE A 121 -19.11 -9.68 -4.13
N VAL A 122 -18.25 -9.48 -5.12
CA VAL A 122 -18.61 -9.06 -6.48
C VAL A 122 -17.86 -9.89 -7.51
N ASP A 123 -18.32 -9.86 -8.74
CA ASP A 123 -17.56 -10.38 -9.88
C ASP A 123 -16.41 -9.41 -10.22
N ALA A 124 -15.22 -9.94 -10.48
CA ALA A 124 -14.05 -9.14 -10.84
C ALA A 124 -14.30 -8.24 -12.05
N ALA A 125 -15.06 -8.73 -13.04
CA ALA A 125 -15.37 -8.00 -14.25
C ALA A 125 -16.27 -6.77 -14.02
N THR A 126 -16.94 -6.68 -12.88
CA THR A 126 -17.79 -5.52 -12.55
C THR A 126 -17.02 -4.30 -12.08
N ILE A 127 -15.73 -4.46 -11.73
CA ILE A 127 -14.88 -3.35 -11.30
C ILE A 127 -14.04 -2.90 -12.50
N ASP A 128 -14.30 -1.69 -12.99
CA ASP A 128 -13.52 -1.11 -14.07
C ASP A 128 -12.04 -0.96 -13.60
N ARG A 129 -11.12 -1.26 -14.51
CA ARG A 129 -9.67 -1.21 -14.25
C ARG A 129 -9.17 0.17 -13.85
N LEU A 130 -9.86 1.23 -14.20
CA LEU A 130 -9.55 2.60 -13.80
C LEU A 130 -9.63 2.81 -12.29
N TYR A 131 -10.45 2.00 -11.58
CA TYR A 131 -10.57 2.09 -10.13
C TYR A 131 -9.45 1.38 -9.38
N TRP A 132 -8.72 0.44 -10.00
CA TRP A 132 -7.66 -0.31 -9.35
C TRP A 132 -6.43 0.58 -9.11
N ASN A 133 -5.87 0.54 -7.90
CA ASN A 133 -4.73 1.35 -7.49
C ASN A 133 -3.62 0.48 -6.86
N ASP A 134 -3.12 0.83 -5.69
CA ASP A 134 -1.96 0.19 -5.09
C ASP A 134 -2.22 -1.27 -4.67
N PRO A 135 -1.40 -2.23 -5.14
CA PRO A 135 -1.48 -3.62 -4.75
C PRO A 135 -0.72 -3.90 -3.44
N TYR A 136 -1.28 -4.80 -2.62
CA TYR A 136 -0.70 -5.30 -1.39
C TYR A 136 -0.85 -6.82 -1.32
N PHE A 137 0.15 -7.50 -0.78
CA PHE A 137 -0.04 -8.86 -0.31
C PHE A 137 -0.70 -8.83 1.06
N LEU A 138 -1.85 -9.48 1.19
CA LEU A 138 -2.53 -9.70 2.45
C LEU A 138 -2.11 -11.08 2.97
N VAL A 139 -1.41 -11.11 4.08
CA VAL A 139 -0.82 -12.33 4.65
C VAL A 139 -1.21 -12.50 6.11
N PRO A 140 -1.28 -13.72 6.64
CA PRO A 140 -1.45 -13.93 8.08
C PRO A 140 -0.31 -13.27 8.85
N ASP A 141 -0.62 -12.60 9.95
CA ASP A 141 0.41 -11.92 10.77
C ASP A 141 1.11 -12.87 11.71
N ASP A 142 0.40 -13.89 12.19
CA ASP A 142 0.91 -14.94 13.05
C ASP A 142 0.36 -16.32 12.68
N GLU A 143 0.86 -17.36 13.36
CA GLU A 143 0.46 -18.76 13.12
C GLU A 143 -0.99 -19.04 13.54
N SER A 144 -1.50 -18.33 14.54
CA SER A 144 -2.88 -18.54 15.04
C SER A 144 -3.94 -18.16 14.01
N GLY A 145 -3.63 -17.25 13.10
CA GLY A 145 -4.51 -16.78 12.03
C GLY A 145 -4.55 -17.66 10.78
N ILE A 146 -3.60 -18.60 10.61
CA ILE A 146 -3.42 -19.32 9.34
C ILE A 146 -4.65 -20.15 8.96
N GLU A 147 -5.29 -20.82 9.91
CA GLU A 147 -6.45 -21.65 9.65
C GLU A 147 -7.64 -20.83 9.16
N ALA A 148 -8.04 -19.81 9.92
CA ALA A 148 -9.14 -18.92 9.55
C ALA A 148 -8.86 -18.16 8.24
N TYR A 149 -7.62 -17.71 8.03
CA TYR A 149 -7.18 -17.10 6.79
C TYR A 149 -7.33 -18.05 5.59
N SER A 150 -6.93 -19.33 5.75
CA SER A 150 -7.02 -20.33 4.69
C SER A 150 -8.47 -20.62 4.33
N VAL A 151 -9.36 -20.69 5.32
CA VAL A 151 -10.80 -20.87 5.10
C VAL A 151 -11.37 -19.73 4.25
N ILE A 152 -11.06 -18.48 4.59
CA ILE A 152 -11.51 -17.30 3.82
C ILE A 152 -10.97 -17.35 2.39
N ARG A 153 -9.65 -17.57 2.23
CA ARG A 153 -9.00 -17.67 0.93
C ARG A 153 -9.63 -18.73 0.04
N ASP A 154 -9.79 -19.95 0.55
CA ASP A 154 -10.27 -21.08 -0.23
C ASP A 154 -11.76 -20.94 -0.58
N ALA A 155 -12.58 -20.39 0.34
CA ALA A 155 -13.97 -20.05 0.05
C ALA A 155 -14.08 -18.99 -1.08
N MET A 156 -13.24 -17.97 -1.06
CA MET A 156 -13.18 -16.97 -2.12
C MET A 156 -12.71 -17.58 -3.45
N ALA A 157 -11.69 -18.45 -3.43
CA ALA A 157 -11.20 -19.10 -4.63
C ALA A 157 -12.27 -20.00 -5.27
N ASN A 158 -13.02 -20.75 -4.46
CA ASN A 158 -14.10 -21.64 -4.93
C ASN A 158 -15.31 -20.86 -5.49
N SER A 159 -15.55 -19.64 -4.99
CA SER A 159 -16.67 -18.82 -5.47
C SER A 159 -16.33 -17.95 -6.69
N GLU A 160 -15.06 -17.86 -7.08
CA GLU A 160 -14.53 -16.99 -8.11
C GLU A 160 -14.95 -15.51 -7.93
N ARG A 161 -15.10 -15.09 -6.66
CA ARG A 161 -15.53 -13.74 -6.29
C ARG A 161 -14.39 -12.93 -5.67
N ILE A 162 -14.47 -11.62 -5.86
CA ILE A 162 -13.64 -10.64 -5.18
C ILE A 162 -14.39 -10.12 -3.97
N ALA A 163 -13.72 -10.02 -2.83
CA ALA A 163 -14.25 -9.35 -1.67
C ALA A 163 -13.99 -7.85 -1.75
N LEU A 164 -15.00 -7.06 -1.43
CA LEU A 164 -14.88 -5.63 -1.18
C LEU A 164 -14.96 -5.37 0.32
N GLY A 165 -14.02 -4.58 0.81
CA GLY A 165 -13.94 -4.22 2.22
C GLY A 165 -13.35 -2.84 2.42
N ARG A 166 -13.44 -2.34 3.67
CA ARG A 166 -12.88 -1.05 4.05
C ARG A 166 -11.84 -1.18 5.13
N VAL A 167 -10.86 -0.32 5.06
CA VAL A 167 -9.77 -0.24 6.04
C VAL A 167 -9.36 1.22 6.23
N VAL A 168 -9.01 1.59 7.44
CA VAL A 168 -8.37 2.89 7.70
C VAL A 168 -6.87 2.71 7.68
N MET A 169 -6.21 3.32 6.67
CA MET A 169 -4.77 3.32 6.49
C MET A 169 -4.26 4.76 6.36
N HIS A 170 -3.19 5.10 7.11
CA HIS A 170 -2.61 6.45 7.06
C HIS A 170 -3.65 7.55 7.26
N THR A 171 -4.52 7.38 8.26
CA THR A 171 -5.60 8.31 8.64
C THR A 171 -6.72 8.50 7.60
N ARG A 172 -6.78 7.65 6.58
CA ARG A 172 -7.81 7.70 5.54
C ARG A 172 -8.50 6.35 5.38
N GLU A 173 -9.82 6.39 5.24
CA GLU A 173 -10.58 5.22 4.82
C GLU A 173 -10.23 4.86 3.37
N ARG A 174 -9.99 3.57 3.13
CA ARG A 174 -9.69 3.02 1.81
C ARG A 174 -10.65 1.87 1.52
N LEU A 175 -11.28 1.92 0.37
CA LEU A 175 -11.99 0.78 -0.19
C LEU A 175 -10.95 -0.17 -0.77
N MET A 176 -11.07 -1.45 -0.50
CA MET A 176 -10.17 -2.48 -0.98
C MET A 176 -10.92 -3.58 -1.73
N ALA A 177 -10.33 -4.03 -2.84
CA ALA A 177 -10.71 -5.25 -3.51
C ALA A 177 -9.69 -6.34 -3.14
N ILE A 178 -10.18 -7.48 -2.67
CA ILE A 178 -9.36 -8.60 -2.22
C ILE A 178 -9.65 -9.81 -3.10
N GLU A 179 -8.61 -10.41 -3.67
CA GLU A 179 -8.71 -11.61 -4.50
C GLU A 179 -7.75 -12.70 -4.06
N PRO A 180 -8.11 -13.99 -4.21
CA PRO A 180 -7.18 -15.08 -3.96
C PRO A 180 -6.12 -15.13 -5.06
N ARG A 181 -4.83 -15.33 -4.64
CA ARG A 181 -3.72 -15.51 -5.57
C ARG A 181 -2.74 -16.56 -5.05
N GLY A 182 -2.78 -17.74 -5.65
CA GLY A 182 -1.97 -18.87 -5.22
C GLY A 182 -2.24 -19.24 -3.75
N LYS A 183 -1.20 -19.22 -2.92
CA LYS A 183 -1.31 -19.57 -1.48
C LYS A 183 -1.76 -18.39 -0.59
N GLY A 184 -1.97 -17.19 -1.17
CA GLY A 184 -2.27 -15.98 -0.43
C GLY A 184 -3.46 -15.22 -0.99
N LEU A 185 -3.65 -14.03 -0.43
CA LEU A 185 -4.60 -13.03 -0.91
C LEU A 185 -3.81 -11.80 -1.37
N VAL A 186 -4.31 -11.16 -2.42
CA VAL A 186 -3.86 -9.85 -2.85
C VAL A 186 -4.99 -8.86 -2.62
N ALA A 187 -4.67 -7.73 -2.07
CA ALA A 187 -5.60 -6.64 -1.84
C ALA A 187 -5.15 -5.41 -2.63
N TYR A 188 -6.07 -4.77 -3.30
CA TYR A 188 -5.84 -3.53 -4.05
C TYR A 188 -6.64 -2.42 -3.39
N THR A 189 -6.03 -1.26 -3.19
CA THR A 189 -6.83 -0.07 -2.92
C THR A 189 -7.60 0.31 -4.17
N LEU A 190 -8.85 0.75 -4.00
CA LEU A 190 -9.67 1.27 -5.08
C LEU A 190 -9.75 2.79 -4.99
N ARG A 191 -9.76 3.44 -6.15
CA ARG A 191 -10.04 4.89 -6.28
C ARG A 191 -11.51 5.14 -5.99
N MET A 192 -11.80 6.29 -5.43
CA MET A 192 -13.17 6.77 -5.28
C MET A 192 -13.70 7.29 -6.62
N HIS A 193 -15.02 7.43 -6.73
CA HIS A 193 -15.65 7.85 -7.99
C HIS A 193 -15.21 9.24 -8.45
N ASP A 194 -14.98 10.14 -7.53
CA ASP A 194 -14.48 11.51 -7.76
C ASP A 194 -12.99 11.58 -8.17
N GLU A 195 -12.24 10.51 -7.92
CA GLU A 195 -10.82 10.39 -8.34
C GLU A 195 -10.70 9.89 -9.80
N VAL A 196 -11.77 9.36 -10.39
CA VAL A 196 -11.78 8.79 -11.75
C VAL A 196 -12.50 9.74 -12.70
N ARG A 197 -11.79 10.18 -13.73
CA ARG A 197 -12.38 11.04 -14.77
C ARG A 197 -13.34 10.23 -15.65
N ASP A 198 -14.42 10.86 -16.05
CA ASP A 198 -15.38 10.27 -16.97
C ASP A 198 -14.71 10.05 -18.35
N PRO A 199 -14.65 8.77 -18.83
CA PRO A 199 -14.09 8.47 -20.15
C PRO A 199 -14.83 9.16 -21.30
N GLU A 200 -16.15 9.36 -21.18
CA GLU A 200 -16.96 10.01 -22.21
C GLU A 200 -16.56 11.48 -22.36
N GLN A 201 -16.28 12.16 -21.25
CA GLN A 201 -15.76 13.52 -21.29
C GLN A 201 -14.36 13.59 -21.90
N ALA A 202 -13.49 12.65 -21.54
CA ALA A 202 -12.12 12.62 -22.05
C ALA A 202 -12.04 12.34 -23.55
N CYS A 203 -12.98 11.56 -24.08
CA CYS A 203 -13.02 11.13 -25.47
C CYS A 203 -14.02 11.95 -26.32
N ARG A 204 -14.66 12.97 -25.77
CA ARG A 204 -15.73 13.75 -26.42
C ARG A 204 -15.34 14.33 -27.78
N ASP A 205 -14.10 14.74 -27.94
CA ASP A 205 -13.62 15.40 -29.14
C ASP A 205 -13.09 14.42 -30.20
N ILE A 206 -13.18 13.10 -29.94
CA ILE A 206 -12.84 12.07 -30.91
C ILE A 206 -14.03 11.92 -31.87
N SER A 207 -13.82 12.28 -33.12
CA SER A 207 -14.88 12.18 -34.14
C SER A 207 -15.18 10.72 -34.52
N ASP A 208 -16.48 10.41 -34.70
CA ASP A 208 -16.95 9.11 -35.15
C ASP A 208 -16.57 8.90 -36.64
N THR A 209 -15.33 8.51 -36.88
CA THR A 209 -14.84 8.19 -38.20
C THR A 209 -15.07 6.70 -38.48
N LYS A 210 -15.74 6.35 -39.59
CA LYS A 210 -15.87 4.94 -40.01
C LYS A 210 -14.65 4.56 -40.85
N PRO A 211 -13.72 3.78 -40.31
CA PRO A 211 -12.53 3.38 -41.04
C PRO A 211 -12.86 2.35 -42.15
N ASP A 212 -12.01 2.27 -43.19
CA ASP A 212 -12.15 1.28 -44.26
C ASP A 212 -12.01 -0.16 -43.67
N LYS A 213 -12.99 -0.99 -43.98
CA LYS A 213 -13.04 -2.41 -43.56
C LYS A 213 -11.79 -3.20 -43.98
N LYS A 214 -11.15 -2.86 -45.11
CA LYS A 214 -9.90 -3.50 -45.55
C LYS A 214 -8.74 -3.15 -44.64
N MET A 215 -8.67 -1.89 -44.17
CA MET A 215 -7.63 -1.44 -43.24
C MET A 215 -7.82 -2.09 -41.88
N ILE A 216 -9.06 -2.23 -41.40
CA ILE A 216 -9.34 -2.95 -40.16
C ILE A 216 -8.81 -4.40 -40.24
N LYS A 217 -9.14 -5.13 -41.32
CA LYS A 217 -8.67 -6.51 -41.49
C LYS A 217 -7.15 -6.64 -41.60
N ILE A 218 -6.48 -5.65 -42.14
CA ILE A 218 -5.00 -5.63 -42.16
C ILE A 218 -4.46 -5.43 -40.74
N ALA A 219 -5.06 -4.51 -39.99
CA ALA A 219 -4.67 -4.27 -38.57
C ALA A 219 -4.90 -5.51 -37.69
N GLU A 220 -6.04 -6.18 -37.84
CA GLU A 220 -6.34 -7.46 -37.17
C GLU A 220 -5.26 -8.51 -37.42
N LYS A 221 -4.86 -8.72 -38.69
CA LYS A 221 -3.79 -9.66 -39.06
C LYS A 221 -2.44 -9.27 -38.41
N ILE A 222 -2.15 -7.99 -38.29
CA ILE A 222 -0.92 -7.52 -37.64
C ILE A 222 -0.99 -7.79 -36.13
N ILE A 223 -2.16 -7.62 -35.52
CA ILE A 223 -2.40 -7.94 -34.10
C ILE A 223 -2.17 -9.43 -33.87
N ASP A 224 -2.81 -10.31 -34.69
CA ASP A 224 -2.64 -11.76 -34.60
C ASP A 224 -1.16 -12.19 -34.76
N GLN A 225 -0.41 -11.55 -35.66
CA GLN A 225 1.02 -11.83 -35.84
C GLN A 225 1.91 -11.38 -34.69
N LYS A 226 1.42 -10.44 -33.86
CA LYS A 226 2.13 -9.91 -32.69
C LYS A 226 1.59 -10.48 -31.38
N GLU A 227 0.62 -11.38 -31.45
CA GLU A 227 0.13 -12.11 -30.28
C GLU A 227 1.29 -12.94 -29.71
N GLY A 228 1.68 -12.67 -28.48
CA GLY A 228 2.75 -13.33 -27.76
C GLY A 228 2.30 -13.81 -26.40
N PRO A 229 3.07 -14.72 -25.77
CA PRO A 229 2.77 -15.22 -24.42
C PRO A 229 2.85 -14.12 -23.38
#